data_2f38a7549da0073ddebb0d54497a60bd
#
_entry.id   2f38a7549da0073ddebb0d54497a60bd
#
_cell.length_a   1.000
_cell.length_b   1.000
_cell.length_c   1.000
_cell.angle_alpha   90.00
_cell.angle_beta   90.00
_cell.angle_gamma   90.00
#
_symmetry.space_group_name_H-M   'P 1'
#
loop_
_entity.id
_entity.type
_entity.pdbx_description
1 polymer ?
#
loop_
_entity_poly.entity_id
_entity_poly.type
_entity_poly.pdbx_seq_one_letter_code
_entity_poly.pdbx_strand_id
1 'polypeptide(L)'
;MPRLVEMDRHVSLFEQMEEQVGSVVLINTFTVEPEEAEQLQEAWASDAAFMKQQPGFISTQLHRGIGGSSVFVNYAVWESVEHFKRAFTNPEFQAKMQDYPPSAEASPHLVKKVAVTGICVD
;
A
#
# COMPACT_ATOMS: atom_id res chain seq x y z
N MET A 1 -3.70 14.89 1.11
CA MET A 1 -4.16 13.57 0.67
C MET A 1 -3.41 13.16 -0.59
N PRO A 2 -2.87 11.94 -0.65
CA PRO A 2 -2.21 11.54 -1.88
C PRO A 2 -3.24 11.30 -2.99
N ARG A 3 -2.85 11.62 -4.21
CA ARG A 3 -3.66 11.31 -5.36
C ARG A 3 -3.56 9.81 -5.64
N LEU A 4 -4.68 9.13 -5.74
CA LEU A 4 -4.70 7.70 -6.05
C LEU A 4 -4.70 7.50 -7.55
N VAL A 5 -3.73 6.73 -8.03
CA VAL A 5 -3.59 6.38 -9.45
C VAL A 5 -3.65 4.87 -9.55
N GLU A 6 -4.64 4.34 -10.26
CA GLU A 6 -4.78 2.88 -10.39
C GLU A 6 -3.58 2.28 -11.11
N MET A 7 -3.05 1.21 -10.54
CA MET A 7 -1.93 0.50 -11.14
C MET A 7 -2.39 -0.27 -12.38
N ASP A 8 -3.60 -0.82 -12.33
CA ASP A 8 -4.22 -1.52 -13.44
C ASP A 8 -5.45 -0.74 -13.88
N ARG A 9 -5.47 -0.31 -15.13
CA ARG A 9 -6.61 0.48 -15.64
C ARG A 9 -7.85 -0.38 -15.91
N HIS A 10 -7.75 -1.69 -15.84
CA HIS A 10 -8.87 -2.61 -16.08
C HIS A 10 -9.47 -3.14 -14.79
N VAL A 11 -8.70 -3.15 -13.71
CA VAL A 11 -9.15 -3.66 -12.41
C VAL A 11 -8.74 -2.67 -11.33
N SER A 12 -9.71 -2.03 -10.70
CA SER A 12 -9.44 -1.06 -9.64
C SER A 12 -9.18 -1.74 -8.30
N LEU A 13 -8.54 -1.00 -7.39
CA LEU A 13 -8.37 -1.48 -6.01
C LEU A 13 -9.73 -1.82 -5.38
N PHE A 14 -10.74 -0.99 -5.62
CA PHE A 14 -12.06 -1.22 -5.02
C PHE A 14 -12.71 -2.49 -5.55
N GLU A 15 -12.51 -2.82 -6.83
CA GLU A 15 -12.96 -4.11 -7.37
C GLU A 15 -12.23 -5.27 -6.71
N GLN A 16 -10.90 -5.12 -6.50
CA GLN A 16 -10.11 -6.15 -5.84
C GLN A 16 -10.59 -6.41 -4.42
N MET A 17 -11.03 -5.36 -3.71
CA MET A 17 -11.49 -5.48 -2.34
C MET A 17 -12.81 -6.25 -2.20
N GLU A 18 -13.49 -6.51 -3.30
CA GLU A 18 -14.71 -7.32 -3.28
C GLU A 18 -14.41 -8.81 -3.46
N GLU A 19 -13.19 -9.17 -3.79
CA GLU A 19 -12.81 -10.57 -3.93
C GLU A 19 -12.61 -11.22 -2.55
N GLN A 20 -13.04 -12.47 -2.43
CA GLN A 20 -12.86 -13.23 -1.20
C GLN A 20 -11.64 -14.12 -1.32
N VAL A 21 -10.49 -13.52 -1.09
CA VAL A 21 -9.20 -14.20 -1.16
C VAL A 21 -8.56 -14.15 0.22
N GLY A 22 -7.90 -15.24 0.60
CA GLY A 22 -7.16 -15.31 1.86
C GLY A 22 -5.91 -14.45 1.82
N SER A 23 -4.77 -15.00 2.23
CA SER A 23 -3.52 -14.24 2.29
C SER A 23 -3.26 -13.45 1.01
N VAL A 24 -2.99 -12.16 1.17
CA VAL A 24 -2.83 -11.23 0.05
C VAL A 24 -1.71 -10.26 0.37
N VAL A 25 -1.05 -9.76 -0.69
CA VAL A 25 0.00 -8.77 -0.56
C VAL A 25 -0.50 -7.45 -1.15
N LEU A 26 -0.27 -6.37 -0.40
CA LEU A 26 -0.47 -5.02 -0.91
C LEU A 26 0.86 -4.50 -1.43
N ILE A 27 0.89 -4.14 -2.69
CA ILE A 27 2.00 -3.36 -3.25
C ILE A 27 1.46 -1.95 -3.44
N ASN A 28 2.11 -0.98 -2.83
CA ASN A 28 1.71 0.41 -2.98
C ASN A 28 2.93 1.23 -3.38
N THR A 29 2.91 1.79 -4.58
CA THR A 29 3.99 2.66 -5.04
C THR A 29 3.60 4.10 -4.82
N PHE A 30 4.54 4.88 -4.29
CA PHE A 30 4.35 6.31 -4.09
C PHE A 30 5.37 7.06 -4.92
N THR A 31 4.92 8.16 -5.52
CA THR A 31 5.82 9.14 -6.13
C THR A 31 5.56 10.48 -5.45
N VAL A 32 6.61 11.27 -5.29
CA VAL A 32 6.53 12.55 -4.60
C VAL A 32 7.66 13.45 -5.11
N GLU A 33 7.47 14.76 -5.00
CA GLU A 33 8.56 15.69 -5.31
C GLU A 33 9.71 15.49 -4.31
N PRO A 34 10.98 15.60 -4.75
CA PRO A 34 12.13 15.30 -3.89
C PRO A 34 12.11 16.04 -2.54
N GLU A 35 11.74 17.31 -2.54
CA GLU A 35 11.71 18.12 -1.33
C GLU A 35 10.62 17.69 -0.33
N GLU A 36 9.67 16.88 -0.76
CA GLU A 36 8.60 16.38 0.11
C GLU A 36 8.78 14.92 0.50
N ALA A 37 9.90 14.31 0.15
CA ALA A 37 10.12 12.88 0.42
C ALA A 37 10.13 12.53 1.91
N GLU A 38 10.73 13.39 2.74
CA GLU A 38 10.75 13.15 4.18
C GLU A 38 9.35 13.25 4.78
N GLN A 39 8.56 14.21 4.32
CA GLN A 39 7.17 14.36 4.78
C GLN A 39 6.36 13.11 4.42
N LEU A 40 6.56 12.57 3.22
CA LEU A 40 5.87 11.34 2.83
C LEU A 40 6.26 10.19 3.75
N GLN A 41 7.53 10.05 4.06
CA GLN A 41 7.99 8.97 4.93
C GLN A 41 7.41 9.08 6.33
N GLU A 42 7.30 10.29 6.86
CA GLU A 42 6.67 10.52 8.17
C GLU A 42 5.18 10.19 8.15
N ALA A 43 4.48 10.60 7.10
CA ALA A 43 3.06 10.29 6.95
C ALA A 43 2.84 8.78 6.83
N TRP A 44 3.70 8.10 6.06
CA TRP A 44 3.64 6.65 5.93
C TRP A 44 3.88 5.95 7.26
N ALA A 45 4.83 6.45 8.05
CA ALA A 45 5.12 5.86 9.37
C ALA A 45 3.90 5.92 10.28
N SER A 46 3.17 7.03 10.26
CA SER A 46 1.93 7.18 11.03
C SER A 46 0.85 6.20 10.55
N ASP A 47 0.69 6.07 9.24
CA ASP A 47 -0.23 5.10 8.65
C ASP A 47 0.12 3.67 9.05
N ALA A 48 1.39 3.32 8.94
CA ALA A 48 1.86 1.98 9.24
C ALA A 48 1.65 1.63 10.71
N ALA A 49 1.86 2.59 11.61
CA ALA A 49 1.62 2.40 13.03
C ALA A 49 0.15 2.07 13.31
N PHE A 50 -0.77 2.72 12.61
CA PHE A 50 -2.18 2.41 12.70
C PHE A 50 -2.47 1.01 12.14
N MET A 51 -1.96 0.71 10.95
CA MET A 51 -2.22 -0.57 10.28
C MET A 51 -1.72 -1.76 11.09
N LYS A 52 -0.59 -1.60 11.79
CA LYS A 52 -0.03 -2.66 12.63
C LYS A 52 -0.98 -3.09 13.76
N GLN A 53 -1.90 -2.22 14.15
CA GLN A 53 -2.86 -2.52 15.21
C GLN A 53 -4.13 -3.17 14.69
N GLN A 54 -4.27 -3.31 13.38
CA GLN A 54 -5.51 -3.81 12.80
C GLN A 54 -5.52 -5.33 12.72
N PRO A 55 -6.70 -5.95 12.94
CA PRO A 55 -6.82 -7.40 12.77
C PRO A 55 -6.41 -7.83 11.36
N GLY A 56 -5.67 -8.91 11.29
CA GLY A 56 -5.24 -9.46 10.00
C GLY A 56 -3.99 -8.88 9.40
N PHE A 57 -3.40 -7.85 10.04
CA PHE A 57 -2.10 -7.33 9.61
C PHE A 57 -1.01 -8.36 9.92
N ILE A 58 -0.14 -8.63 8.95
CA ILE A 58 0.98 -9.55 9.14
C ILE A 58 2.31 -8.80 9.14
N SER A 59 2.62 -8.05 8.07
CA SER A 59 3.90 -7.34 7.98
C SER A 59 3.84 -6.21 6.97
N THR A 60 4.79 -5.28 7.09
CA THR A 60 4.97 -4.22 6.10
C THR A 60 6.44 -3.87 6.02
N GLN A 61 6.87 -3.42 4.83
CA GLN A 61 8.22 -2.96 4.60
C GLN A 61 8.20 -1.85 3.56
N LEU A 62 8.70 -0.68 3.95
CA LEU A 62 8.84 0.42 3.01
C LEU A 62 10.20 0.33 2.33
N HIS A 63 10.20 0.56 1.02
CA HIS A 63 11.40 0.62 0.20
C HIS A 63 11.46 1.99 -0.46
N ARG A 64 12.67 2.45 -0.74
CA ARG A 64 12.87 3.69 -1.50
C ARG A 64 13.81 3.40 -2.66
N GLY A 65 13.55 4.01 -3.81
CA GLY A 65 14.45 3.90 -4.96
C GLY A 65 15.84 4.43 -4.61
N ILE A 66 16.87 3.80 -5.15
CA ILE A 66 18.24 4.24 -4.94
C ILE A 66 18.57 5.41 -5.87
N GLY A 67 19.76 6.02 -5.69
CA GLY A 67 20.21 7.10 -6.56
C GLY A 67 19.48 8.40 -6.34
N GLY A 68 18.98 8.66 -5.13
CA GLY A 68 18.25 9.90 -4.85
C GLY A 68 16.81 9.89 -5.35
N SER A 69 16.30 8.72 -5.69
CA SER A 69 14.92 8.57 -6.18
C SER A 69 13.90 9.01 -5.14
N SER A 70 12.79 9.55 -5.62
CA SER A 70 11.63 9.90 -4.79
C SER A 70 10.47 8.92 -5.01
N VAL A 71 10.77 7.70 -5.44
CA VAL A 71 9.80 6.62 -5.56
C VAL A 71 9.93 5.72 -4.35
N PHE A 72 8.80 5.45 -3.71
CA PHE A 72 8.74 4.51 -2.57
C PHE A 72 7.84 3.35 -2.92
N VAL A 73 8.13 2.19 -2.37
CA VAL A 73 7.30 0.99 -2.55
C VAL A 73 7.03 0.40 -1.18
N ASN A 74 5.78 0.26 -0.83
CA ASN A 74 5.36 -0.46 0.37
C ASN A 74 4.94 -1.87 -0.03
N TYR A 75 5.50 -2.86 0.67
CA TYR A 75 5.15 -4.26 0.51
C TYR A 75 4.54 -4.71 1.83
N ALA A 76 3.24 -4.99 1.83
CA ALA A 76 2.55 -5.36 3.06
C ALA A 76 1.80 -6.67 2.87
N VAL A 77 1.77 -7.50 3.92
CA VAL A 77 1.09 -8.79 3.89
C VAL A 77 -0.08 -8.77 4.85
N TRP A 78 -1.23 -9.23 4.38
CA TRP A 78 -2.47 -9.29 5.15
C TRP A 78 -3.04 -10.71 5.12
N GLU A 79 -3.74 -11.09 6.18
CA GLU A 79 -4.35 -12.43 6.26
C GLU A 79 -5.42 -12.65 5.20
N SER A 80 -6.12 -11.60 4.80
CA SER A 80 -7.16 -11.70 3.78
C SER A 80 -7.46 -10.33 3.19
N VAL A 81 -8.11 -10.34 2.03
CA VAL A 81 -8.60 -9.12 1.40
C VAL A 81 -9.59 -8.40 2.32
N GLU A 82 -10.44 -9.14 3.01
CA GLU A 82 -11.43 -8.54 3.91
C GLU A 82 -10.77 -7.78 5.05
N HIS A 83 -9.70 -8.33 5.64
CA HIS A 83 -8.97 -7.63 6.70
C HIS A 83 -8.34 -6.34 6.17
N PHE A 84 -7.75 -6.40 4.99
CA PHE A 84 -7.20 -5.19 4.37
C PHE A 84 -8.29 -4.15 4.11
N LYS A 85 -9.42 -4.58 3.55
CA LYS A 85 -10.53 -3.68 3.24
C LYS A 85 -11.03 -2.96 4.49
N ARG A 86 -11.20 -3.68 5.59
CA ARG A 86 -11.65 -3.08 6.85
C ARG A 86 -10.68 -2.01 7.35
N ALA A 87 -9.39 -2.29 7.28
CA ALA A 87 -8.38 -1.32 7.71
C ALA A 87 -8.34 -0.12 6.77
N PHE A 88 -8.35 -0.37 5.46
CA PHE A 88 -8.25 0.68 4.46
C PHE A 88 -9.45 1.63 4.50
N THR A 89 -10.65 1.11 4.74
CA THR A 89 -11.87 1.92 4.78
C THR A 89 -12.17 2.49 6.16
N ASN A 90 -11.34 2.20 7.15
CA ASN A 90 -11.51 2.74 8.49
C ASN A 90 -11.36 4.26 8.46
N PRO A 91 -12.31 5.02 9.05
CA PRO A 91 -12.23 6.49 9.05
C PRO A 91 -10.95 7.04 9.65
N GLU A 92 -10.38 6.37 10.65
CA GLU A 92 -9.13 6.81 11.26
C GLU A 92 -7.96 6.74 10.29
N PHE A 93 -7.90 5.67 9.49
CA PHE A 93 -6.89 5.56 8.44
C PHE A 93 -7.11 6.63 7.37
N GLN A 94 -8.35 6.81 6.94
CA GLN A 94 -8.68 7.81 5.92
C GLN A 94 -8.28 9.22 6.37
N ALA A 95 -8.45 9.52 7.65
CA ALA A 95 -8.04 10.82 8.22
C ALA A 95 -6.52 11.00 8.14
N LYS A 96 -5.75 9.94 8.39
CA LYS A 96 -4.28 10.01 8.33
C LYS A 96 -3.75 10.28 6.92
N MET A 97 -4.52 9.94 5.90
CA MET A 97 -4.12 10.21 4.52
C MET A 97 -3.99 11.69 4.22
N GLN A 98 -4.64 12.55 5.02
CA GLN A 98 -4.52 14.00 4.87
C GLN A 98 -3.12 14.52 5.16
N ASP A 99 -2.30 13.76 5.88
CA ASP A 99 -0.95 14.17 6.26
C ASP A 99 0.07 14.00 5.15
N TYR A 100 -0.30 13.31 4.07
CA TYR A 100 0.61 13.13 2.94
C TYR A 100 0.81 14.44 2.20
N PRO A 101 2.02 14.67 1.64
CA PRO A 101 2.31 15.91 0.94
C PRO A 101 1.46 16.07 -0.32
N PRO A 102 1.22 17.32 -0.75
CA PRO A 102 0.33 17.58 -1.89
C PRO A 102 0.76 16.94 -3.20
N SER A 103 2.07 16.76 -3.42
CA SER A 103 2.57 16.16 -4.66
C SER A 103 2.48 14.65 -4.68
N ALA A 104 2.14 14.01 -3.55
CA ALA A 104 2.18 12.55 -3.47
C ALA A 104 1.12 11.89 -4.33
N GLU A 105 1.56 10.88 -5.09
CA GLU A 105 0.67 9.98 -5.81
C GLU A 105 0.89 8.57 -5.27
N ALA A 106 -0.19 7.84 -5.06
CA ALA A 106 -0.15 6.48 -4.54
C ALA A 106 -0.90 5.53 -5.47
N SER A 107 -0.34 4.35 -5.67
CA SER A 107 -0.93 3.32 -6.53
C SER A 107 -1.04 2.00 -5.78
N PRO A 108 -1.97 1.89 -4.83
CA PRO A 108 -2.17 0.65 -4.09
C PRO A 108 -2.83 -0.42 -4.96
N HIS A 109 -2.29 -1.64 -4.88
CA HIS A 109 -2.79 -2.76 -5.67
C HIS A 109 -2.59 -4.06 -4.89
N LEU A 110 -3.57 -4.93 -4.94
CA LEU A 110 -3.50 -6.22 -4.25
C LEU A 110 -3.01 -7.28 -5.22
N VAL A 111 -2.06 -8.09 -4.76
CA VAL A 111 -1.45 -9.14 -5.56
C VAL A 111 -1.37 -10.42 -4.75
N LYS A 112 -1.25 -11.53 -5.42
CA LYS A 112 -0.99 -12.82 -4.77
C LYS A 112 0.15 -13.51 -5.49
N LYS A 113 0.80 -14.42 -4.81
CA LYS A 113 1.92 -15.17 -5.39
C LYS A 113 1.43 -16.00 -6.57
N VAL A 114 2.27 -16.11 -7.57
CA VAL A 114 2.06 -17.00 -8.72
C VAL A 114 3.20 -18.02 -8.72
N ALA A 115 2.85 -19.29 -8.75
CA ALA A 115 3.86 -20.36 -8.84
C ALA A 115 4.34 -20.47 -10.30
N VAL A 116 5.66 -20.44 -10.48
CA VAL A 116 6.28 -20.66 -11.78
C VAL A 116 7.31 -21.77 -11.60
N THR A 117 7.10 -22.88 -12.26
CA THR A 117 7.90 -24.10 -12.09
C THR A 117 9.40 -23.82 -12.22
N GLY A 118 10.16 -24.19 -11.20
CA GLY A 118 11.60 -24.02 -11.19
C GLY A 118 12.09 -22.62 -10.87
N ILE A 119 11.17 -21.67 -10.67
CA ILE A 119 11.53 -20.26 -10.44
C ILE A 119 10.99 -19.78 -9.09
N CYS A 120 9.68 -19.89 -8.86
CA CYS A 120 9.09 -19.42 -7.62
C CYS A 120 7.84 -20.20 -7.28
N VAL A 121 7.44 -20.10 -6.01
CA VAL A 121 6.29 -20.83 -5.47
C VAL A 121 5.27 -19.85 -4.90
N ASP A 122 4.03 -20.31 -4.76
CA ASP A 122 2.97 -19.51 -4.15
C ASP A 122 2.92 -19.63 -2.61
#